data_d00c2a99748d9e9cde3c07bf9d0f4132
#
_entry.id   d00c2a99748d9e9cde3c07bf9d0f4132
#
_cell.length_a   1.000
_cell.length_b   1.000
_cell.length_c   1.000
_cell.angle_alpha   90.00
_cell.angle_beta   90.00
_cell.angle_gamma   90.00
#
_symmetry.space_group_name_H-M   'P 1'
#
loop_
_entity.id
_entity.type
_entity.pdbx_description
1 polymer ?
#
loop_
_entity_poly.entity_id
_entity_poly.type
_entity_poly.pdbx_seq_one_letter_code
_entity_poly.pdbx_strand_id
1 'polypeptide(L)'
;PTSTEPERGWYYGAKVFNPSPGKHRNVVYPDLASLYPYLMWSLNVSPETIFESLAEAQEAGYSEDELYRAYADYRNDSAKRDSDPDPETIYYVKPEVKTGFVRDVVDDMVDMKYEYKGEGKKYAAVKRITNSLYGVFGDSNSYGVGFRLFDWRLAETITIAGRKVLQHTADEFTSQLHSMGYTDARLIGGDTDSVMTTIPSAESMDETLEASFTAAKAVNASYDAFMCDTFDICDPDSHKMEVEIESYADALFFLQDLKSDDPTDGVKKKYSQTIKWDEGETIDDPEPETKGFKLVRSDTAALTGDVQQGVLRRILTEDDPKASVKSFLQEKYNAALDGEIDPSDIGIPSSISSDPMDYGWSEDDDTGETKYFTPQPHIRGARYATAYIDGEDINSGAKPLMFYVEGVRPNQEMPETYDYSEQFSLNAPKDTPDANKREMKELDREVDAIAVEDARNIPEHIDIDWEKMAEKTIEDAVTNIAITMGWDFDDLVSDGSQSGLSQFM
;
A
#
# COMPACT_ATOMS: atom_id res chain seq x y z
N PRO A 1 -12.60 24.95 -30.44
CA PRO A 1 -11.97 24.73 -29.16
C PRO A 1 -10.57 24.23 -29.44
N THR A 2 -9.59 25.06 -29.19
CA THR A 2 -8.17 24.72 -29.23
C THR A 2 -7.93 23.78 -28.06
N SER A 3 -7.49 22.56 -28.34
CA SER A 3 -6.97 21.62 -27.36
C SER A 3 -5.65 22.18 -26.82
N THR A 4 -5.72 23.04 -25.83
CA THR A 4 -4.63 23.18 -24.89
C THR A 4 -4.66 21.91 -24.07
N GLU A 5 -3.60 21.09 -24.16
CA GLU A 5 -3.41 19.98 -23.22
C GLU A 5 -3.56 20.56 -21.82
N PRO A 6 -4.44 20.01 -20.95
CA PRO A 6 -4.53 20.50 -19.59
C PRO A 6 -3.18 20.27 -18.94
N GLU A 7 -2.54 21.33 -18.43
CA GLU A 7 -1.36 21.21 -17.61
C GLU A 7 -1.63 20.19 -16.53
N ARG A 8 -0.77 19.17 -16.38
CA ARG A 8 -0.82 18.16 -15.34
C ARG A 8 -0.63 18.84 -14.00
N GLY A 9 -1.71 19.31 -13.39
CA GLY A 9 -1.71 19.79 -12.02
C GLY A 9 -1.58 18.63 -11.04
N TRP A 10 -0.87 18.87 -9.96
CA TRP A 10 -0.90 18.02 -8.79
C TRP A 10 -1.94 18.57 -7.82
N TYR A 11 -2.75 17.70 -7.20
CA TYR A 11 -3.73 18.07 -6.19
C TYR A 11 -3.66 17.12 -4.99
N TYR A 12 -4.15 17.59 -3.84
CA TYR A 12 -4.16 16.79 -2.62
C TYR A 12 -5.16 15.65 -2.71
N GLY A 13 -4.68 14.43 -2.55
CA GLY A 13 -5.52 13.24 -2.51
C GLY A 13 -6.25 13.05 -1.16
N ALA A 14 -6.76 11.84 -0.95
CA ALA A 14 -7.39 11.44 0.29
C ALA A 14 -6.50 11.64 1.52
N LYS A 15 -7.13 11.79 2.69
CA LYS A 15 -6.42 11.72 3.96
C LYS A 15 -6.14 10.27 4.32
N VAL A 16 -4.88 10.01 4.67
CA VAL A 16 -4.48 8.77 5.31
C VAL A 16 -3.84 9.16 6.64
N PHE A 17 -4.44 8.74 7.75
CA PHE A 17 -3.86 8.98 9.06
C PHE A 17 -2.57 8.18 9.23
N ASN A 18 -1.60 8.72 9.97
CA ASN A 18 -0.40 7.98 10.31
C ASN A 18 -0.79 6.82 11.24
N PRO A 19 -0.46 5.56 10.87
CA PRO A 19 -0.78 4.44 11.73
C PRO A 19 0.08 4.46 13.00
N SER A 20 -0.52 4.11 14.14
CA SER A 20 0.21 3.83 15.37
C SER A 20 0.84 2.44 15.27
N PRO A 21 2.19 2.29 15.27
CA PRO A 21 2.82 0.98 15.14
C PRO A 21 2.59 0.09 16.37
N GLY A 22 2.68 -1.22 16.15
CA GLY A 22 2.49 -2.24 17.18
C GLY A 22 1.12 -2.90 17.14
N LYS A 23 0.85 -3.71 18.19
CA LYS A 23 -0.40 -4.45 18.34
C LYS A 23 -1.44 -3.62 19.09
N HIS A 24 -2.64 -3.57 18.55
CA HIS A 24 -3.83 -2.96 19.15
C HIS A 24 -4.93 -3.99 19.32
N ARG A 25 -5.76 -3.82 20.34
CA ARG A 25 -6.94 -4.67 20.62
C ARG A 25 -8.21 -3.84 20.59
N ASN A 26 -9.34 -4.53 20.45
CA ASN A 26 -10.67 -3.90 20.44
C ASN A 26 -10.70 -2.73 19.43
N VAL A 27 -10.43 -3.04 18.17
CA VAL A 27 -10.36 -2.04 17.10
C VAL A 27 -11.67 -2.02 16.34
N VAL A 28 -12.24 -0.85 16.18
CA VAL A 28 -13.46 -0.61 15.40
C VAL A 28 -13.18 0.25 14.19
N TYR A 29 -13.99 0.08 13.16
CA TYR A 29 -13.89 0.75 11.88
C TYR A 29 -15.15 1.58 11.60
N PRO A 30 -15.22 2.82 12.12
CA PRO A 30 -16.17 3.80 11.62
C PRO A 30 -15.85 4.12 10.16
N ASP A 31 -16.81 3.84 9.26
CA ASP A 31 -16.69 4.04 7.81
C ASP A 31 -17.73 5.05 7.31
N LEU A 32 -17.32 5.95 6.45
CA LEU A 32 -18.16 6.97 5.85
C LEU A 32 -18.84 6.41 4.60
N ALA A 33 -20.11 6.08 4.71
CA ALA A 33 -20.89 5.51 3.64
C ALA A 33 -20.82 6.35 2.36
N SER A 34 -20.17 5.83 1.31
CA SER A 34 -20.05 6.50 0.00
C SER A 34 -19.55 7.96 0.07
N LEU A 35 -18.52 8.24 0.87
CA LEU A 35 -18.01 9.59 1.19
C LEU A 35 -17.91 10.49 -0.05
N TYR A 36 -17.18 10.10 -1.10
CA TYR A 36 -16.96 10.94 -2.26
C TYR A 36 -18.22 11.17 -3.11
N PRO A 37 -19.03 10.15 -3.42
CA PRO A 37 -20.34 10.36 -4.06
C PRO A 37 -21.24 11.31 -3.28
N TYR A 38 -21.33 11.15 -1.97
CA TYR A 38 -22.17 12.01 -1.15
C TYR A 38 -21.64 13.44 -1.02
N LEU A 39 -20.33 13.63 -1.04
CA LEU A 39 -19.76 14.99 -1.14
C LEU A 39 -20.04 15.65 -2.48
N MET A 40 -19.92 14.92 -3.60
CA MET A 40 -20.30 15.43 -4.92
C MET A 40 -21.75 15.86 -4.94
N TRP A 41 -22.61 15.07 -4.34
CA TRP A 41 -24.04 15.36 -4.24
C TRP A 41 -24.33 16.56 -3.34
N SER A 42 -23.79 16.58 -2.12
CA SER A 42 -24.07 17.60 -1.11
C SER A 42 -23.57 18.98 -1.52
N LEU A 43 -22.36 19.05 -2.06
CA LEU A 43 -21.75 20.29 -2.55
C LEU A 43 -22.23 20.69 -3.96
N ASN A 44 -23.06 19.88 -4.61
CA ASN A 44 -23.48 20.09 -5.99
C ASN A 44 -22.28 20.24 -6.96
N VAL A 45 -21.24 19.39 -6.77
CA VAL A 45 -19.98 19.46 -7.53
C VAL A 45 -20.21 19.11 -9.00
N SER A 46 -20.05 20.09 -9.88
CA SER A 46 -20.22 19.91 -11.32
C SER A 46 -19.48 21.03 -12.08
N PRO A 47 -18.97 20.79 -13.31
CA PRO A 47 -18.25 21.83 -14.07
C PRO A 47 -19.04 23.10 -14.31
N GLU A 48 -20.36 23.02 -14.35
CA GLU A 48 -21.24 24.16 -14.62
C GLU A 48 -21.74 24.88 -13.36
N THR A 49 -21.34 24.43 -12.18
CA THR A 49 -21.76 25.01 -10.88
C THR A 49 -20.59 25.61 -10.09
N ILE A 50 -19.34 25.41 -10.51
CA ILE A 50 -18.14 25.88 -9.82
C ILE A 50 -17.77 27.32 -10.17
N PHE A 51 -17.30 28.08 -9.15
CA PHE A 51 -16.68 29.40 -9.28
C PHE A 51 -15.44 29.49 -8.39
N GLU A 52 -14.35 30.06 -8.92
CA GLU A 52 -13.07 30.19 -8.20
C GLU A 52 -13.09 31.31 -7.14
N SER A 53 -14.06 32.23 -7.25
CA SER A 53 -14.23 33.32 -6.27
C SER A 53 -15.66 33.79 -6.21
N LEU A 54 -16.01 34.45 -5.08
CA LEU A 54 -17.30 35.10 -4.92
C LEU A 54 -17.53 36.22 -5.99
N ALA A 55 -16.46 36.93 -6.37
CA ALA A 55 -16.54 37.96 -7.38
C ALA A 55 -16.94 37.38 -8.75
N GLU A 56 -16.35 36.25 -9.14
CA GLU A 56 -16.72 35.56 -10.39
C GLU A 56 -18.17 35.08 -10.38
N ALA A 57 -18.62 34.51 -9.24
CA ALA A 57 -20.02 34.09 -9.10
C ALA A 57 -20.99 35.27 -9.19
N GLN A 58 -20.63 36.40 -8.59
CA GLN A 58 -21.45 37.64 -8.66
C GLN A 58 -21.49 38.23 -10.07
N GLU A 59 -20.37 38.20 -10.82
CA GLU A 59 -20.35 38.59 -12.23
C GLU A 59 -21.23 37.68 -13.10
N ALA A 60 -21.32 36.39 -12.74
CA ALA A 60 -22.23 35.44 -13.39
C ALA A 60 -23.71 35.60 -12.96
N GLY A 61 -24.01 36.48 -12.00
CA GLY A 61 -25.34 36.81 -11.55
C GLY A 61 -25.86 36.09 -10.32
N TYR A 62 -24.99 35.39 -9.60
CA TYR A 62 -25.34 34.69 -8.36
C TYR A 62 -25.03 35.55 -7.13
N SER A 63 -25.89 35.53 -6.11
CA SER A 63 -25.67 36.12 -4.81
C SER A 63 -24.96 35.13 -3.85
N GLU A 64 -24.34 35.63 -2.80
CA GLU A 64 -23.60 34.79 -1.83
C GLU A 64 -24.51 33.76 -1.15
N ASP A 65 -25.76 34.09 -0.88
CA ASP A 65 -26.73 33.19 -0.27
C ASP A 65 -27.23 32.07 -1.22
N GLU A 66 -26.94 32.15 -2.53
CA GLU A 66 -27.18 31.11 -3.53
C GLU A 66 -26.00 30.15 -3.72
N LEU A 67 -24.95 30.27 -2.90
CA LEU A 67 -23.70 29.50 -3.03
C LEU A 67 -23.44 28.66 -1.81
N TYR A 68 -22.85 27.48 -2.05
CA TYR A 68 -22.13 26.70 -1.06
C TYR A 68 -20.64 27.06 -1.08
N ARG A 69 -20.01 27.07 0.08
CA ARG A 69 -18.57 27.24 0.23
C ARG A 69 -17.87 25.89 0.13
N ALA A 70 -16.79 25.85 -0.63
CA ALA A 70 -15.91 24.69 -0.73
C ALA A 70 -14.44 25.14 -0.74
N TYR A 71 -13.53 24.22 -0.90
CA TYR A 71 -12.11 24.50 -0.76
C TYR A 71 -11.29 23.76 -1.83
N ALA A 72 -10.29 24.43 -2.39
CA ALA A 72 -9.31 23.84 -3.30
C ALA A 72 -7.94 24.53 -3.13
N ASP A 73 -6.86 23.80 -3.35
CA ASP A 73 -5.50 24.35 -3.38
C ASP A 73 -4.95 24.24 -4.80
N TYR A 74 -5.16 25.27 -5.61
CA TYR A 74 -4.81 25.31 -7.03
C TYR A 74 -3.32 25.42 -7.33
N ARG A 75 -2.47 25.39 -6.31
CA ARG A 75 -1.04 25.62 -6.51
C ARG A 75 -0.38 24.34 -6.98
N ASN A 76 -0.15 24.26 -8.27
CA ASN A 76 0.61 23.20 -8.94
C ASN A 76 2.10 23.18 -8.56
N ASP A 77 2.42 23.32 -7.30
CA ASP A 77 3.79 23.30 -6.82
C ASP A 77 4.14 21.88 -6.33
N SER A 78 4.87 21.15 -7.15
CA SER A 78 5.37 19.82 -6.79
C SER A 78 6.21 19.81 -5.49
N ALA A 79 6.76 20.97 -5.09
CA ALA A 79 7.47 21.12 -3.82
C ALA A 79 6.54 21.05 -2.59
N LYS A 80 5.24 21.22 -2.77
CA LYS A 80 4.24 21.13 -1.70
C LYS A 80 3.61 19.75 -1.54
N ARG A 81 4.04 18.76 -2.30
CA ARG A 81 3.48 17.40 -2.30
C ARG A 81 3.42 16.78 -0.91
N ASP A 82 4.39 17.10 -0.05
CA ASP A 82 4.54 16.54 1.29
C ASP A 82 4.04 17.49 2.40
N SER A 83 3.50 18.68 2.04
CA SER A 83 2.89 19.61 3.00
C SER A 83 1.39 19.40 3.12
N ASP A 84 0.79 19.85 4.24
CA ASP A 84 -0.66 19.91 4.35
C ASP A 84 -1.23 20.93 3.37
N PRO A 85 -2.44 20.67 2.81
CA PRO A 85 -3.11 21.62 1.92
C PRO A 85 -3.37 22.96 2.62
N ASP A 86 -3.13 24.07 1.91
CA ASP A 86 -3.48 25.44 2.29
C ASP A 86 -4.56 25.97 1.31
N PRO A 87 -5.80 25.49 1.43
CA PRO A 87 -6.81 25.68 0.43
C PRO A 87 -7.42 27.08 0.44
N GLU A 88 -7.65 27.61 -0.75
CA GLU A 88 -8.48 28.81 -0.95
C GLU A 88 -9.96 28.45 -0.97
N THR A 89 -10.82 29.42 -0.63
CA THR A 89 -12.27 29.23 -0.71
C THR A 89 -12.73 29.34 -2.16
N ILE A 90 -13.52 28.37 -2.58
CA ILE A 90 -14.23 28.35 -3.86
C ILE A 90 -15.72 28.15 -3.60
N TYR A 91 -16.54 28.28 -4.64
CA TYR A 91 -17.99 28.29 -4.50
C TYR A 91 -18.67 27.38 -5.50
N TYR A 92 -19.76 26.75 -5.05
CA TYR A 92 -20.69 25.98 -5.90
C TYR A 92 -22.10 26.53 -5.76
N VAL A 93 -22.80 26.63 -6.90
CA VAL A 93 -24.20 27.06 -6.91
C VAL A 93 -25.05 26.03 -6.16
N LYS A 94 -25.93 26.51 -5.27
CA LYS A 94 -26.87 25.65 -4.54
C LYS A 94 -27.83 24.92 -5.49
N PRO A 95 -28.18 23.65 -5.24
CA PRO A 95 -28.99 22.84 -6.18
C PRO A 95 -30.39 23.39 -6.42
N GLU A 96 -30.99 24.10 -5.46
CA GLU A 96 -32.29 24.76 -5.64
C GLU A 96 -32.25 25.94 -6.62
N VAL A 97 -31.05 26.50 -6.88
CA VAL A 97 -30.84 27.55 -7.89
C VAL A 97 -30.48 26.93 -9.22
N LYS A 98 -29.53 25.97 -9.22
CA LYS A 98 -29.07 25.25 -10.40
C LYS A 98 -28.52 23.89 -10.03
N THR A 99 -29.23 22.82 -10.34
CA THR A 99 -28.75 21.46 -10.14
C THR A 99 -27.63 21.13 -11.13
N GLY A 100 -26.47 20.66 -10.63
CA GLY A 100 -25.38 20.13 -11.44
C GLY A 100 -25.72 18.75 -11.99
N PHE A 101 -25.35 18.45 -13.24
CA PHE A 101 -25.66 17.14 -13.85
C PHE A 101 -24.96 15.96 -13.10
N VAL A 102 -23.85 16.21 -12.45
CA VAL A 102 -23.14 15.18 -11.66
C VAL A 102 -24.00 14.72 -10.48
N ARG A 103 -24.77 15.61 -9.87
CA ARG A 103 -25.68 15.30 -8.77
C ARG A 103 -26.72 14.28 -9.20
N ASP A 104 -27.36 14.46 -10.37
CA ASP A 104 -28.31 13.50 -10.90
C ASP A 104 -27.69 12.13 -11.18
N VAL A 105 -26.47 12.11 -11.73
CA VAL A 105 -25.72 10.87 -11.96
C VAL A 105 -25.40 10.14 -10.65
N VAL A 106 -25.05 10.88 -9.58
CA VAL A 106 -24.81 10.29 -8.27
C VAL A 106 -26.07 9.69 -7.68
N ASP A 107 -27.21 10.39 -7.76
CA ASP A 107 -28.50 9.85 -7.29
C ASP A 107 -28.82 8.53 -8.01
N ASP A 108 -28.74 8.48 -9.35
CA ASP A 108 -28.98 7.25 -10.11
C ASP A 108 -28.04 6.10 -9.70
N MET A 109 -26.76 6.39 -9.46
CA MET A 109 -25.77 5.38 -9.08
C MET A 109 -25.97 4.87 -7.65
N VAL A 110 -26.35 5.75 -6.72
CA VAL A 110 -26.66 5.39 -5.34
C VAL A 110 -27.93 4.55 -5.29
N ASP A 111 -28.96 4.93 -6.04
CA ASP A 111 -30.20 4.15 -6.13
C ASP A 111 -29.95 2.76 -6.68
N MET A 112 -29.14 2.62 -7.74
CA MET A 112 -28.72 1.31 -8.26
C MET A 112 -27.92 0.50 -7.22
N LYS A 113 -27.07 1.14 -6.42
CA LYS A 113 -26.32 0.46 -5.35
C LYS A 113 -27.28 -0.15 -4.31
N TYR A 114 -28.32 0.58 -3.92
CA TYR A 114 -29.33 0.07 -2.99
C TYR A 114 -30.23 -1.02 -3.63
N GLU A 115 -30.62 -0.83 -4.89
CA GLU A 115 -31.41 -1.83 -5.63
C GLU A 115 -30.70 -3.19 -5.71
N TYR A 116 -29.38 -3.19 -5.93
CA TYR A 116 -28.60 -4.42 -6.05
C TYR A 116 -27.97 -4.89 -4.74
N LYS A 117 -28.28 -4.28 -3.60
CA LYS A 117 -27.78 -4.72 -2.28
C LYS A 117 -28.16 -6.18 -2.06
N GLY A 118 -27.15 -7.06 -1.87
CA GLY A 118 -27.36 -8.51 -1.76
C GLY A 118 -27.21 -9.29 -3.07
N GLU A 119 -27.11 -8.65 -4.24
CA GLU A 119 -26.91 -9.33 -5.54
C GLU A 119 -25.43 -9.60 -5.91
N GLY A 120 -24.56 -9.81 -4.94
CA GLY A 120 -23.17 -10.26 -5.14
C GLY A 120 -22.39 -9.45 -6.18
N LYS A 121 -22.16 -10.03 -7.37
CA LYS A 121 -21.34 -9.41 -8.44
C LYS A 121 -21.91 -8.09 -8.98
N LYS A 122 -23.24 -7.93 -9.04
CA LYS A 122 -23.86 -6.70 -9.52
C LYS A 122 -23.64 -5.56 -8.52
N TYR A 123 -23.90 -5.83 -7.24
CA TYR A 123 -23.63 -4.87 -6.17
C TYR A 123 -22.16 -4.42 -6.17
N ALA A 124 -21.22 -5.38 -6.26
CA ALA A 124 -19.79 -5.08 -6.31
C ALA A 124 -19.41 -4.23 -7.55
N ALA A 125 -20.04 -4.49 -8.70
CA ALA A 125 -19.81 -3.69 -9.90
C ALA A 125 -20.31 -2.26 -9.74
N VAL A 126 -21.53 -2.06 -9.24
CA VAL A 126 -22.12 -0.72 -9.02
C VAL A 126 -21.32 0.03 -7.95
N LYS A 127 -21.00 -0.61 -6.80
CA LYS A 127 -20.14 -0.02 -5.74
C LYS A 127 -18.82 0.48 -6.34
N ARG A 128 -18.18 -0.32 -7.22
CA ARG A 128 -16.92 0.06 -7.88
C ARG A 128 -17.10 1.25 -8.83
N ILE A 129 -18.14 1.25 -9.65
CA ILE A 129 -18.42 2.36 -10.59
C ILE A 129 -18.72 3.65 -9.81
N THR A 130 -19.58 3.59 -8.78
CA THR A 130 -19.92 4.75 -7.95
C THR A 130 -18.70 5.36 -7.29
N ASN A 131 -17.80 4.53 -6.72
CA ASN A 131 -16.58 5.01 -6.10
C ASN A 131 -15.53 5.51 -7.12
N SER A 132 -15.58 5.04 -8.39
CA SER A 132 -14.65 5.49 -9.44
C SER A 132 -15.10 6.79 -10.13
N LEU A 133 -16.31 7.26 -9.89
CA LEU A 133 -16.84 8.50 -10.52
C LEU A 133 -15.93 9.71 -10.24
N TYR A 134 -15.43 9.82 -9.01
CA TYR A 134 -14.45 10.84 -8.64
C TYR A 134 -13.18 10.77 -9.52
N GLY A 135 -12.69 9.57 -9.86
CA GLY A 135 -11.49 9.36 -10.66
C GLY A 135 -11.59 9.97 -12.07
N VAL A 136 -12.82 10.13 -12.61
CA VAL A 136 -13.04 10.75 -13.93
C VAL A 136 -12.61 12.22 -13.94
N PHE A 137 -12.75 12.92 -12.82
CA PHE A 137 -12.35 14.33 -12.72
C PHE A 137 -10.83 14.48 -12.53
N GLY A 138 -10.18 13.52 -11.88
CA GLY A 138 -8.76 13.60 -11.53
C GLY A 138 -7.80 12.96 -12.53
N ASP A 139 -8.30 12.22 -13.52
CA ASP A 139 -7.47 11.49 -14.48
C ASP A 139 -7.33 12.27 -15.80
N SER A 140 -6.15 12.87 -15.98
CA SER A 140 -5.81 13.64 -17.17
C SER A 140 -5.43 12.80 -18.39
N ASN A 141 -5.03 11.53 -18.22
CA ASN A 141 -4.42 10.78 -19.32
C ASN A 141 -4.31 9.24 -19.12
N SER A 142 -5.27 8.58 -18.50
CA SER A 142 -5.32 7.12 -18.57
C SER A 142 -5.52 6.70 -20.01
N TYR A 143 -4.58 5.92 -20.55
CA TYR A 143 -4.58 5.40 -21.93
C TYR A 143 -4.35 6.44 -23.05
N GLY A 144 -3.72 7.59 -22.77
CA GLY A 144 -3.37 8.58 -23.81
C GLY A 144 -4.55 9.41 -24.33
N VAL A 145 -5.74 9.28 -23.74
CA VAL A 145 -6.94 10.09 -24.07
C VAL A 145 -7.54 10.54 -22.75
N GLY A 146 -7.37 11.82 -22.41
CA GLY A 146 -7.99 12.40 -21.20
C GLY A 146 -9.50 12.28 -21.21
N PHE A 147 -10.11 12.10 -20.05
CA PHE A 147 -11.57 12.11 -19.92
C PHE A 147 -12.13 13.50 -20.27
N ARG A 148 -13.28 13.53 -20.97
CA ARG A 148 -13.96 14.80 -21.35
C ARG A 148 -14.34 15.66 -20.13
N LEU A 149 -14.47 15.05 -18.95
CA LEU A 149 -14.88 15.70 -17.71
C LEU A 149 -13.67 15.93 -16.78
N PHE A 150 -12.45 15.76 -17.28
CA PHE A 150 -11.26 16.06 -16.50
C PHE A 150 -11.29 17.53 -16.06
N ASP A 151 -11.36 17.74 -14.76
CA ASP A 151 -11.19 19.03 -14.09
C ASP A 151 -10.64 18.76 -12.70
N TRP A 152 -9.33 18.93 -12.54
CA TRP A 152 -8.65 18.66 -11.28
C TRP A 152 -9.18 19.49 -10.09
N ARG A 153 -9.81 20.65 -10.35
CA ARG A 153 -10.44 21.49 -9.32
C ARG A 153 -11.60 20.77 -8.66
N LEU A 154 -12.43 20.06 -9.47
CA LEU A 154 -13.54 19.26 -8.96
C LEU A 154 -13.01 18.08 -8.12
N ALA A 155 -11.98 17.37 -8.63
CA ALA A 155 -11.38 16.26 -7.93
C ALA A 155 -10.78 16.70 -6.59
N GLU A 156 -10.05 17.82 -6.57
CA GLU A 156 -9.45 18.37 -5.37
C GLU A 156 -10.47 18.85 -4.34
N THR A 157 -11.53 19.52 -4.78
CA THR A 157 -12.65 19.89 -3.89
C THR A 157 -13.17 18.68 -3.13
N ILE A 158 -13.41 17.56 -3.83
CA ILE A 158 -13.94 16.33 -3.23
C ILE A 158 -12.96 15.76 -2.21
N THR A 159 -11.65 15.72 -2.54
CA THR A 159 -10.66 15.18 -1.61
C THR A 159 -10.42 16.06 -0.41
N ILE A 160 -10.38 17.40 -0.56
CA ILE A 160 -10.24 18.34 0.56
C ILE A 160 -11.49 18.31 1.45
N ALA A 161 -12.70 18.29 0.87
CA ALA A 161 -13.92 18.13 1.64
C ALA A 161 -13.93 16.78 2.40
N GLY A 162 -13.54 15.68 1.74
CA GLY A 162 -13.41 14.37 2.37
C GLY A 162 -12.41 14.36 3.53
N ARG A 163 -11.26 15.03 3.38
CA ARG A 163 -10.27 15.19 4.47
C ARG A 163 -10.86 15.91 5.68
N LYS A 164 -11.70 16.94 5.46
CA LYS A 164 -12.35 17.70 6.55
C LYS A 164 -13.43 16.84 7.25
N VAL A 165 -14.27 16.16 6.49
CA VAL A 165 -15.31 15.25 7.04
C VAL A 165 -14.66 14.10 7.82
N LEU A 166 -13.65 13.44 7.25
CA LEU A 166 -12.97 12.33 7.90
C LEU A 166 -12.25 12.77 9.20
N GLN A 167 -11.65 13.97 9.22
CA GLN A 167 -11.06 14.52 10.44
C GLN A 167 -12.11 14.79 11.50
N HIS A 168 -13.23 15.44 11.14
CA HIS A 168 -14.34 15.68 12.05
C HIS A 168 -14.88 14.36 12.64
N THR A 169 -15.08 13.35 11.78
CA THR A 169 -15.52 12.01 12.20
C THR A 169 -14.57 11.41 13.24
N ALA A 170 -13.25 11.45 12.98
CA ALA A 170 -12.26 10.88 13.88
C ALA A 170 -12.22 11.61 15.26
N ASP A 171 -12.25 12.94 15.23
CA ASP A 171 -12.18 13.77 16.42
C ASP A 171 -13.46 13.61 17.26
N GLU A 172 -14.62 13.70 16.64
CA GLU A 172 -15.91 13.58 17.31
C GLU A 172 -16.14 12.17 17.85
N PHE A 173 -15.83 11.12 17.06
CA PHE A 173 -15.96 9.72 17.47
C PHE A 173 -15.12 9.44 18.73
N THR A 174 -13.86 9.86 18.74
CA THR A 174 -12.96 9.70 19.89
C THR A 174 -13.46 10.51 21.09
N SER A 175 -13.94 11.75 20.88
CA SER A 175 -14.50 12.59 21.93
C SER A 175 -15.74 11.97 22.58
N GLN A 176 -16.61 11.36 21.80
CA GLN A 176 -17.81 10.67 22.31
C GLN A 176 -17.42 9.45 23.14
N LEU A 177 -16.47 8.64 22.71
CA LEU A 177 -15.95 7.52 23.50
C LEU A 177 -15.36 8.00 24.85
N HIS A 178 -14.58 9.08 24.84
CA HIS A 178 -14.06 9.67 26.07
C HIS A 178 -15.18 10.14 27.00
N SER A 179 -16.24 10.75 26.48
CA SER A 179 -17.40 11.21 27.27
C SER A 179 -18.15 10.06 27.96
N MET A 180 -18.10 8.86 27.37
CA MET A 180 -18.67 7.63 27.91
C MET A 180 -17.74 6.93 28.93
N GLY A 181 -16.53 7.42 29.14
CA GLY A 181 -15.58 6.91 30.13
C GLY A 181 -14.41 6.10 29.53
N TYR A 182 -14.39 5.84 28.24
CA TYR A 182 -13.29 5.15 27.56
C TYR A 182 -12.14 6.13 27.25
N THR A 183 -11.49 6.63 28.29
CA THR A 183 -10.49 7.71 28.19
C THR A 183 -9.17 7.31 27.50
N ASP A 184 -8.97 6.02 27.27
CA ASP A 184 -7.83 5.43 26.56
C ASP A 184 -8.16 5.12 25.08
N ALA A 185 -9.42 5.32 24.69
CA ALA A 185 -9.82 5.24 23.29
C ALA A 185 -9.04 6.25 22.44
N ARG A 186 -8.53 5.80 21.30
CA ARG A 186 -7.73 6.65 20.43
C ARG A 186 -7.76 6.20 18.98
N LEU A 187 -7.61 7.16 18.09
CA LEU A 187 -7.32 6.93 16.69
C LEU A 187 -5.96 6.23 16.55
N ILE A 188 -5.91 5.14 15.79
CA ILE A 188 -4.68 4.39 15.51
C ILE A 188 -4.35 4.31 14.03
N GLY A 189 -5.24 4.76 13.15
CA GLY A 189 -5.06 4.77 11.70
C GLY A 189 -6.35 5.17 10.99
N GLY A 190 -6.33 5.12 9.67
CA GLY A 190 -7.50 5.38 8.83
C GLY A 190 -7.08 5.68 7.40
N ASP A 191 -7.96 5.39 6.45
CA ASP A 191 -7.65 5.51 5.02
C ASP A 191 -8.88 5.95 4.24
N THR A 192 -8.80 7.11 3.65
CA THR A 192 -9.75 7.70 2.68
C THR A 192 -11.15 8.00 3.28
N ASP A 193 -11.88 6.99 3.69
CA ASP A 193 -13.27 7.02 4.15
C ASP A 193 -13.47 6.32 5.50
N SER A 194 -12.47 5.60 6.00
CA SER A 194 -12.55 4.87 7.25
C SER A 194 -11.59 5.40 8.32
N VAL A 195 -12.01 5.26 9.57
CA VAL A 195 -11.25 5.59 10.78
C VAL A 195 -11.00 4.28 11.53
N MET A 196 -9.81 4.11 12.08
CA MET A 196 -9.47 2.94 12.90
C MET A 196 -9.24 3.42 14.34
N THR A 197 -10.13 3.03 15.24
CA THR A 197 -10.09 3.46 16.64
C THR A 197 -10.00 2.23 17.55
N THR A 198 -9.04 2.25 18.49
CA THR A 198 -8.93 1.22 19.53
C THR A 198 -9.60 1.67 20.83
N ILE A 199 -10.22 0.74 21.54
CA ILE A 199 -10.85 0.96 22.87
C ILE A 199 -10.25 -0.05 23.86
N PRO A 200 -8.99 0.15 24.33
CA PRO A 200 -8.27 -0.86 25.10
C PRO A 200 -8.94 -1.27 26.40
N SER A 201 -9.68 -0.36 27.04
CA SER A 201 -10.37 -0.60 28.32
C SER A 201 -11.69 -1.35 28.18
N ALA A 202 -12.22 -1.54 26.96
CA ALA A 202 -13.41 -2.36 26.77
C ALA A 202 -13.09 -3.85 27.05
N GLU A 203 -13.97 -4.52 27.82
CA GLU A 203 -13.73 -5.88 28.31
C GLU A 203 -14.17 -6.96 27.30
N SER A 204 -14.98 -6.58 26.30
CA SER A 204 -15.53 -7.51 25.30
C SER A 204 -15.83 -6.84 23.97
N MET A 205 -16.03 -7.69 22.93
CA MET A 205 -16.50 -7.25 21.61
C MET A 205 -17.86 -6.54 21.74
N ASP A 206 -18.81 -7.13 22.50
CA ASP A 206 -20.16 -6.57 22.63
C ASP A 206 -20.11 -5.17 23.25
N GLU A 207 -19.32 -4.97 24.30
CA GLU A 207 -19.13 -3.66 24.93
C GLU A 207 -18.49 -2.67 23.96
N THR A 208 -17.46 -3.11 23.23
CA THR A 208 -16.78 -2.27 22.22
C THR A 208 -17.76 -1.82 21.14
N LEU A 209 -18.58 -2.75 20.61
CA LEU A 209 -19.57 -2.45 19.58
C LEU A 209 -20.69 -1.53 20.11
N GLU A 210 -21.23 -1.77 21.32
CA GLU A 210 -22.26 -0.91 21.91
C GLU A 210 -21.79 0.52 22.10
N ALA A 211 -20.57 0.70 22.63
CA ALA A 211 -19.94 2.00 22.76
C ALA A 211 -19.75 2.67 21.39
N SER A 212 -19.30 1.91 20.41
CA SER A 212 -19.03 2.40 19.05
C SER A 212 -20.30 2.81 18.32
N PHE A 213 -21.39 2.04 18.39
CA PHE A 213 -22.67 2.42 17.81
C PHE A 213 -23.25 3.68 18.47
N THR A 214 -23.07 3.80 19.79
CA THR A 214 -23.50 5.02 20.51
C THR A 214 -22.71 6.24 20.05
N ALA A 215 -21.39 6.12 19.93
CA ALA A 215 -20.52 7.18 19.43
C ALA A 215 -20.86 7.53 17.97
N ALA A 216 -21.03 6.55 17.09
CA ALA A 216 -21.39 6.78 15.68
C ALA A 216 -22.71 7.54 15.54
N LYS A 217 -23.72 7.20 16.36
CA LYS A 217 -24.99 7.94 16.40
C LYS A 217 -24.81 9.40 16.78
N ALA A 218 -23.93 9.70 17.73
CA ALA A 218 -23.63 11.08 18.12
C ALA A 218 -22.87 11.83 17.02
N VAL A 219 -21.91 11.19 16.36
CA VAL A 219 -21.21 11.73 15.19
C VAL A 219 -22.20 12.06 14.08
N ASN A 220 -23.12 11.16 13.74
CA ASN A 220 -24.15 11.38 12.74
C ASN A 220 -25.02 12.61 13.08
N ALA A 221 -25.35 12.82 14.34
CA ALA A 221 -26.09 14.00 14.79
C ALA A 221 -25.26 15.30 14.73
N SER A 222 -23.95 15.23 14.66
CA SER A 222 -23.07 16.40 14.58
C SER A 222 -22.86 16.90 13.15
N TYR A 223 -23.14 16.09 12.14
CA TYR A 223 -22.88 16.47 10.72
C TYR A 223 -23.70 17.67 10.30
N ASP A 224 -24.95 17.84 10.73
CA ASP A 224 -25.77 19.02 10.36
C ASP A 224 -25.06 20.34 10.68
N ALA A 225 -24.56 20.44 11.91
CA ALA A 225 -23.82 21.64 12.35
C ALA A 225 -22.47 21.75 11.61
N PHE A 226 -21.73 20.66 11.48
CA PHE A 226 -20.44 20.64 10.79
C PHE A 226 -20.56 21.06 9.32
N MET A 227 -21.55 20.53 8.60
CA MET A 227 -21.77 20.82 7.18
C MET A 227 -22.21 22.28 6.99
N CYS A 228 -23.03 22.82 7.91
CA CYS A 228 -23.41 24.22 7.90
C CYS A 228 -22.19 25.12 8.16
N ASP A 229 -21.43 24.88 9.21
CA ASP A 229 -20.31 25.73 9.60
C ASP A 229 -19.16 25.68 8.59
N THR A 230 -18.95 24.55 7.95
CA THR A 230 -17.81 24.32 7.05
C THR A 230 -18.14 24.68 5.60
N PHE A 231 -19.33 24.33 5.11
CA PHE A 231 -19.68 24.39 3.70
C PHE A 231 -20.91 25.25 3.37
N ASP A 232 -21.51 25.90 4.37
CA ASP A 232 -22.79 26.64 4.26
C ASP A 232 -23.98 25.76 3.86
N ILE A 233 -23.90 24.43 4.08
CA ILE A 233 -24.98 23.48 3.88
C ILE A 233 -25.77 23.36 5.18
N CYS A 234 -26.73 24.28 5.40
CA CYS A 234 -27.43 24.39 6.67
C CYS A 234 -28.80 23.68 6.71
N ASP A 235 -29.27 23.18 5.60
CA ASP A 235 -30.45 22.33 5.55
C ASP A 235 -30.01 20.87 5.74
N PRO A 236 -30.48 20.15 6.79
CA PRO A 236 -30.14 18.76 7.04
C PRO A 236 -30.45 17.83 5.86
N ASP A 237 -31.49 18.13 5.07
CA ASP A 237 -31.84 17.32 3.91
C ASP A 237 -30.92 17.57 2.69
N SER A 238 -30.01 18.55 2.80
CA SER A 238 -29.08 18.93 1.73
C SER A 238 -27.72 18.25 1.82
N HIS A 239 -27.49 17.35 2.78
CA HIS A 239 -26.33 16.46 2.80
C HIS A 239 -26.71 15.01 3.11
N LYS A 240 -25.81 14.09 2.79
CA LYS A 240 -25.97 12.64 3.02
C LYS A 240 -24.79 12.06 3.84
N MET A 241 -24.15 12.87 4.68
CA MET A 241 -23.03 12.39 5.50
C MET A 241 -23.53 11.44 6.57
N GLU A 242 -22.98 10.25 6.57
CA GLU A 242 -23.31 9.19 7.52
C GLU A 242 -22.08 8.33 7.79
N VAL A 243 -21.82 8.03 9.07
CA VAL A 243 -20.83 7.06 9.51
C VAL A 243 -21.52 5.84 10.07
N GLU A 244 -21.07 4.67 9.63
CA GLU A 244 -21.50 3.36 10.12
C GLU A 244 -20.31 2.65 10.77
N ILE A 245 -20.57 1.69 11.66
CA ILE A 245 -19.55 0.76 12.14
C ILE A 245 -19.52 -0.41 11.18
N GLU A 246 -18.47 -0.48 10.34
CA GLU A 246 -18.33 -1.51 9.32
C GLU A 246 -17.86 -2.83 9.94
N SER A 247 -16.80 -2.79 10.75
CA SER A 247 -16.24 -4.01 11.32
C SER A 247 -15.58 -3.79 12.69
N TYR A 248 -15.32 -4.92 13.38
CA TYR A 248 -14.54 -4.98 14.61
C TYR A 248 -13.43 -6.02 14.46
N ALA A 249 -12.21 -5.62 14.79
CA ALA A 249 -11.07 -6.50 14.92
C ALA A 249 -10.69 -6.72 16.40
N ASP A 250 -10.56 -7.99 16.79
CA ASP A 250 -10.05 -8.36 18.11
C ASP A 250 -8.59 -7.89 18.30
N ALA A 251 -7.81 -7.99 17.23
CA ALA A 251 -6.45 -7.49 17.18
C ALA A 251 -6.10 -6.91 15.80
N LEU A 252 -5.30 -5.86 15.82
CA LEU A 252 -4.70 -5.22 14.64
C LEU A 252 -3.23 -4.94 14.93
N PHE A 253 -2.36 -5.19 13.96
CA PHE A 253 -0.94 -4.89 14.02
C PHE A 253 -0.55 -3.97 12.88
N PHE A 254 0.03 -2.80 13.20
CA PHE A 254 0.69 -1.90 12.25
C PHE A 254 2.20 -2.04 12.33
N LEU A 255 2.84 -2.03 11.16
CA LEU A 255 4.30 -2.03 11.06
C LEU A 255 4.85 -0.62 11.29
N GLN A 256 5.95 -0.50 12.07
CA GLN A 256 6.67 0.75 12.26
C GLN A 256 7.36 1.20 10.96
N ASP A 257 7.33 2.50 10.66
CA ASP A 257 8.10 3.07 9.54
C ASP A 257 9.54 3.38 9.97
N LEU A 258 10.45 2.46 9.67
CA LEU A 258 11.88 2.61 9.98
C LEU A 258 12.59 3.69 9.14
N LYS A 259 11.89 4.34 8.19
CA LYS A 259 12.43 5.45 7.41
C LYS A 259 12.02 6.81 7.98
N SER A 260 11.04 6.83 8.87
CA SER A 260 10.63 8.04 9.58
C SER A 260 11.60 8.32 10.73
N ASP A 261 11.87 9.60 10.98
CA ASP A 261 12.61 10.04 12.16
C ASP A 261 11.76 9.95 13.44
N ASP A 262 10.43 9.80 13.33
CA ASP A 262 9.51 9.60 14.44
C ASP A 262 9.22 8.11 14.64
N PRO A 263 9.64 7.51 15.77
CA PRO A 263 9.39 6.10 16.06
C PRO A 263 7.91 5.76 16.28
N THR A 264 7.05 6.75 16.38
CA THR A 264 5.59 6.58 16.50
C THR A 264 4.88 6.50 15.15
N ASP A 265 5.58 6.69 14.04
CA ASP A 265 5.03 6.57 12.71
C ASP A 265 4.98 5.11 12.24
N GLY A 266 3.80 4.69 11.78
CA GLY A 266 3.59 3.40 11.13
C GLY A 266 3.59 3.50 9.61
N VAL A 267 3.87 2.37 8.96
CA VAL A 267 3.82 2.27 7.49
C VAL A 267 2.35 2.30 7.03
N LYS A 268 1.99 3.33 6.27
CA LYS A 268 0.63 3.48 5.71
C LYS A 268 0.26 2.27 4.84
N LYS A 269 -0.98 1.78 4.98
CA LYS A 269 -1.54 0.68 4.19
C LYS A 269 -0.80 -0.66 4.36
N LYS A 270 -0.11 -0.85 5.49
CA LYS A 270 0.62 -2.08 5.78
C LYS A 270 0.30 -2.57 7.21
N TYR A 271 -0.67 -3.48 7.28
CA TYR A 271 -1.19 -4.01 8.54
C TYR A 271 -1.72 -5.44 8.42
N SER A 272 -1.89 -6.09 9.56
CA SER A 272 -2.56 -7.39 9.69
C SER A 272 -3.57 -7.34 10.82
N GLN A 273 -4.72 -8.01 10.66
CA GLN A 273 -5.86 -7.92 11.58
C GLN A 273 -6.65 -9.22 11.66
N THR A 274 -7.41 -9.39 12.76
CA THR A 274 -8.39 -10.47 12.93
C THR A 274 -9.79 -9.88 13.09
N ILE A 275 -10.57 -9.88 12.01
CA ILE A 275 -11.95 -9.36 12.02
C ILE A 275 -12.88 -10.40 12.64
N LYS A 276 -13.51 -10.05 13.77
CA LYS A 276 -14.47 -10.91 14.49
C LYS A 276 -15.92 -10.53 14.30
N TRP A 277 -16.18 -9.34 13.80
CA TRP A 277 -17.52 -8.89 13.44
C TRP A 277 -17.44 -8.01 12.21
N ASP A 278 -18.33 -8.22 11.24
CA ASP A 278 -18.36 -7.53 9.95
C ASP A 278 -19.80 -7.35 9.47
N GLU A 279 -20.23 -6.12 9.19
CA GLU A 279 -21.57 -5.73 8.70
C GLU A 279 -22.75 -6.45 9.42
N GLY A 280 -22.66 -6.69 10.74
CA GLY A 280 -23.73 -7.33 11.54
C GLY A 280 -23.54 -8.81 11.77
N GLU A 281 -22.55 -9.45 11.18
CA GLU A 281 -22.27 -10.88 11.30
C GLU A 281 -21.03 -11.14 12.18
N THR A 282 -21.13 -12.08 13.12
CA THR A 282 -20.01 -12.53 13.95
C THR A 282 -19.25 -13.64 13.24
N ILE A 283 -17.91 -13.55 13.24
CA ILE A 283 -16.98 -14.52 12.66
C ILE A 283 -16.31 -15.29 13.79
N ASP A 284 -16.63 -16.58 13.95
CA ASP A 284 -16.20 -17.38 15.11
C ASP A 284 -14.70 -17.70 15.14
N ASP A 285 -14.07 -17.96 13.99
CA ASP A 285 -12.65 -18.34 13.90
C ASP A 285 -12.00 -17.59 12.71
N PRO A 286 -11.73 -16.29 12.87
CA PRO A 286 -11.21 -15.49 11.77
C PRO A 286 -9.75 -15.81 11.50
N GLU A 287 -9.43 -16.09 10.24
CA GLU A 287 -8.04 -16.08 9.80
C GLU A 287 -7.51 -14.63 9.69
N PRO A 288 -6.24 -14.40 10.01
CA PRO A 288 -5.65 -13.07 9.86
C PRO A 288 -5.72 -12.53 8.43
N GLU A 289 -6.32 -11.38 8.27
CA GLU A 289 -6.27 -10.61 7.03
C GLU A 289 -5.03 -9.72 7.02
N THR A 290 -4.33 -9.68 5.90
CA THR A 290 -3.07 -8.95 5.80
C THR A 290 -3.06 -8.06 4.55
N LYS A 291 -2.72 -6.78 4.73
CA LYS A 291 -2.55 -5.80 3.64
C LYS A 291 -1.12 -5.27 3.59
N GLY A 292 -0.58 -5.14 2.37
CA GLY A 292 0.70 -4.49 2.11
C GLY A 292 1.96 -5.28 2.48
N PHE A 293 1.86 -6.42 3.13
CA PHE A 293 2.98 -7.32 3.40
C PHE A 293 3.38 -8.15 2.17
N LYS A 294 4.54 -8.79 2.24
CA LYS A 294 5.07 -9.61 1.13
C LYS A 294 4.26 -10.89 0.87
N LEU A 295 3.46 -11.36 1.84
CA LEU A 295 2.59 -12.55 1.77
C LEU A 295 1.80 -12.69 0.46
N VAL A 296 1.32 -11.57 -0.07
CA VAL A 296 0.41 -11.52 -1.23
C VAL A 296 1.12 -11.13 -2.52
N ARG A 297 2.44 -11.00 -2.49
CA ARG A 297 3.22 -10.57 -3.65
C ARG A 297 3.75 -11.78 -4.42
N SER A 298 3.57 -11.72 -5.71
CA SER A 298 4.05 -12.78 -6.61
C SER A 298 5.57 -12.83 -6.78
N ASP A 299 6.31 -11.84 -6.27
CA ASP A 299 7.78 -11.73 -6.29
C ASP A 299 8.41 -12.13 -4.94
N THR A 300 7.74 -12.97 -4.17
CA THR A 300 8.16 -13.40 -2.84
C THR A 300 8.25 -14.92 -2.77
N ALA A 301 9.29 -15.46 -2.14
CA ALA A 301 9.43 -16.88 -1.89
C ALA A 301 8.26 -17.42 -1.03
N ALA A 302 7.83 -18.64 -1.27
CA ALA A 302 6.75 -19.26 -0.50
C ALA A 302 7.08 -19.28 1.01
N LEU A 303 8.30 -19.66 1.36
CA LEU A 303 8.80 -19.64 2.73
C LEU A 303 8.67 -18.26 3.39
N THR A 304 8.95 -17.17 2.67
CA THR A 304 8.78 -15.80 3.18
C THR A 304 7.34 -15.51 3.56
N GLY A 305 6.40 -15.94 2.70
CA GLY A 305 4.97 -15.82 2.97
C GLY A 305 4.55 -16.59 4.23
N ASP A 306 4.93 -17.87 4.31
CA ASP A 306 4.62 -18.75 5.42
C ASP A 306 5.18 -18.22 6.75
N VAL A 307 6.42 -17.74 6.73
CA VAL A 307 7.09 -17.19 7.92
C VAL A 307 6.41 -15.91 8.38
N GLN A 308 6.13 -14.96 7.49
CA GLN A 308 5.41 -13.74 7.85
C GLN A 308 4.02 -14.03 8.40
N GLN A 309 3.27 -14.91 7.73
CA GLN A 309 1.94 -15.30 8.19
C GLN A 309 1.99 -15.98 9.56
N GLY A 310 2.93 -16.90 9.74
CA GLY A 310 3.11 -17.61 11.00
C GLY A 310 3.44 -16.69 12.17
N VAL A 311 4.29 -15.67 11.95
CA VAL A 311 4.65 -14.66 12.95
C VAL A 311 3.46 -13.74 13.24
N LEU A 312 2.83 -13.17 12.21
CA LEU A 312 1.69 -12.25 12.38
C LEU A 312 0.49 -12.93 13.06
N ARG A 313 0.19 -14.19 12.70
CA ARG A 313 -0.87 -14.96 13.35
C ARG A 313 -0.64 -15.06 14.86
N ARG A 314 0.58 -15.40 15.30
CA ARG A 314 0.93 -15.49 16.73
C ARG A 314 0.80 -14.15 17.42
N ILE A 315 1.33 -13.07 16.79
CA ILE A 315 1.19 -11.72 17.32
C ILE A 315 -0.28 -11.36 17.54
N LEU A 316 -1.14 -11.64 16.57
CA LEU A 316 -2.55 -11.26 16.65
C LEU A 316 -3.35 -12.09 17.66
N THR A 317 -3.09 -13.41 17.75
CA THR A 317 -3.93 -14.34 18.51
C THR A 317 -3.47 -14.60 19.94
N GLU A 318 -2.19 -14.37 20.26
CA GLU A 318 -1.62 -14.67 21.58
C GLU A 318 -1.42 -13.40 22.40
N ASP A 319 -1.58 -13.47 23.73
CA ASP A 319 -1.34 -12.31 24.62
C ASP A 319 0.15 -12.03 24.79
N ASP A 320 0.97 -13.06 24.95
CA ASP A 320 2.43 -12.98 25.00
C ASP A 320 3.06 -13.86 23.90
N PRO A 321 3.15 -13.34 22.66
CA PRO A 321 3.55 -14.15 21.50
C PRO A 321 5.05 -14.39 21.39
N LYS A 322 5.92 -13.73 22.21
CA LYS A 322 7.37 -13.75 22.01
C LYS A 322 7.96 -15.15 22.02
N ALA A 323 7.54 -15.98 22.98
CA ALA A 323 8.09 -17.33 23.13
C ALA A 323 7.67 -18.26 21.98
N SER A 324 6.42 -18.18 21.54
CA SER A 324 5.89 -19.00 20.43
C SER A 324 6.47 -18.54 19.09
N VAL A 325 6.61 -17.23 18.87
CA VAL A 325 7.30 -16.67 17.69
C VAL A 325 8.76 -17.13 17.65
N LYS A 326 9.46 -17.07 18.79
CA LYS A 326 10.85 -17.56 18.90
C LYS A 326 10.96 -19.01 18.49
N SER A 327 10.15 -19.90 19.07
CA SER A 327 10.19 -21.34 18.75
C SER A 327 9.91 -21.60 17.27
N PHE A 328 8.92 -20.90 16.70
CA PHE A 328 8.58 -21.03 15.29
C PHE A 328 9.69 -20.54 14.36
N LEU A 329 10.29 -19.39 14.66
CA LEU A 329 11.39 -18.85 13.85
C LEU A 329 12.65 -19.70 13.93
N GLN A 330 13.00 -20.22 15.11
CA GLN A 330 14.14 -21.14 15.28
C GLN A 330 13.97 -22.39 14.43
N GLU A 331 12.78 -23.00 14.43
CA GLU A 331 12.49 -24.16 13.59
C GLU A 331 12.72 -23.85 12.10
N LYS A 332 12.12 -22.76 11.60
CA LYS A 332 12.22 -22.39 10.18
C LYS A 332 13.63 -21.96 9.76
N TYR A 333 14.28 -21.17 10.62
CA TYR A 333 15.61 -20.64 10.33
C TYR A 333 16.68 -21.75 10.34
N ASN A 334 16.65 -22.65 11.33
CA ASN A 334 17.56 -23.78 11.38
C ASN A 334 17.32 -24.74 10.21
N ALA A 335 16.07 -25.06 9.87
CA ALA A 335 15.77 -25.89 8.70
C ALA A 335 16.29 -25.27 7.39
N ALA A 336 16.27 -23.93 7.28
CA ALA A 336 16.86 -23.24 6.13
C ALA A 336 18.39 -23.33 6.11
N LEU A 337 19.06 -23.10 7.25
CA LEU A 337 20.51 -23.21 7.37
C LEU A 337 21.04 -24.65 7.10
N ASP A 338 20.29 -25.66 7.54
CA ASP A 338 20.61 -27.06 7.34
C ASP A 338 20.28 -27.59 5.95
N GLY A 339 19.70 -26.74 5.06
CA GLY A 339 19.30 -27.12 3.71
C GLY A 339 18.11 -28.09 3.65
N GLU A 340 17.30 -28.13 4.70
CA GLU A 340 16.15 -29.03 4.81
C GLU A 340 14.87 -28.44 4.16
N ILE A 341 14.89 -27.17 3.75
CA ILE A 341 13.79 -26.51 3.02
C ILE A 341 13.85 -26.92 1.55
N ASP A 342 12.69 -27.25 0.98
CA ASP A 342 12.60 -27.51 -0.46
C ASP A 342 13.05 -26.25 -1.25
N PRO A 343 14.00 -26.39 -2.20
CA PRO A 343 14.46 -25.26 -3.00
C PRO A 343 13.31 -24.51 -3.70
N SER A 344 12.21 -25.15 -4.07
CA SER A 344 11.04 -24.47 -4.67
C SER A 344 10.34 -23.51 -3.71
N ASP A 345 10.44 -23.72 -2.39
CA ASP A 345 9.82 -22.89 -1.38
C ASP A 345 10.70 -21.70 -0.98
N ILE A 346 12.02 -21.87 -1.01
CA ILE A 346 12.98 -20.82 -0.62
C ILE A 346 13.45 -19.96 -1.83
N GLY A 347 13.36 -20.47 -3.05
CA GLY A 347 13.69 -19.75 -4.28
C GLY A 347 12.88 -18.45 -4.42
N ILE A 348 13.52 -17.34 -4.81
CA ILE A 348 12.90 -16.01 -4.88
C ILE A 348 12.41 -15.75 -6.29
N PRO A 349 11.08 -15.72 -6.56
CA PRO A 349 10.54 -15.43 -7.89
C PRO A 349 10.91 -14.01 -8.32
N SER A 350 11.61 -13.87 -9.44
CA SER A 350 12.16 -12.58 -9.89
C SER A 350 11.78 -12.31 -11.35
N SER A 351 11.02 -11.25 -11.58
CA SER A 351 10.55 -10.90 -12.94
C SER A 351 11.68 -10.31 -13.80
N ILE A 352 11.80 -10.81 -15.02
CA ILE A 352 12.73 -10.31 -16.05
C ILE A 352 11.92 -9.46 -17.04
N SER A 353 12.06 -8.14 -16.99
CA SER A 353 11.23 -7.21 -17.79
C SER A 353 11.79 -6.94 -19.20
N SER A 354 13.08 -7.16 -19.44
CA SER A 354 13.76 -7.00 -20.72
C SER A 354 14.72 -8.18 -20.96
N ASP A 355 15.34 -8.29 -22.13
CA ASP A 355 16.39 -9.29 -22.35
C ASP A 355 17.46 -9.13 -21.26
N PRO A 356 17.83 -10.20 -20.52
CA PRO A 356 18.86 -10.11 -19.48
C PRO A 356 20.17 -9.47 -19.96
N MET A 357 20.49 -9.58 -21.24
CA MET A 357 21.70 -8.99 -21.84
C MET A 357 21.64 -7.47 -22.01
N ASP A 358 20.45 -6.85 -21.91
CA ASP A 358 20.26 -5.41 -22.05
C ASP A 358 20.46 -4.64 -20.74
N TYR A 359 20.65 -5.32 -19.62
CA TYR A 359 20.88 -4.69 -18.30
C TYR A 359 22.36 -4.36 -18.07
N GLY A 360 22.65 -3.57 -17.03
CA GLY A 360 23.99 -3.24 -16.56
C GLY A 360 24.58 -1.99 -17.18
N TRP A 361 23.76 -1.18 -17.84
CA TRP A 361 24.17 0.12 -18.35
C TRP A 361 23.02 1.15 -18.31
N SER A 362 23.38 2.41 -18.33
CA SER A 362 22.44 3.52 -18.52
C SER A 362 23.11 4.60 -19.34
N GLU A 363 22.37 5.30 -20.18
CA GLU A 363 22.81 6.50 -20.88
C GLU A 363 22.40 7.73 -20.06
N ASP A 364 23.31 8.66 -19.88
CA ASP A 364 23.06 9.94 -19.21
C ASP A 364 22.34 10.86 -20.20
N ASP A 365 21.09 11.22 -19.90
CA ASP A 365 20.22 11.99 -20.80
C ASP A 365 20.80 13.37 -21.19
N ASP A 366 21.64 13.97 -20.34
CA ASP A 366 22.21 15.30 -20.55
C ASP A 366 23.53 15.26 -21.33
N THR A 367 24.32 14.21 -21.13
CA THR A 367 25.70 14.13 -21.73
C THR A 367 25.81 13.08 -22.82
N GLY A 368 24.90 12.13 -22.94
CA GLY A 368 24.98 10.98 -23.83
C GLY A 368 26.08 9.98 -23.41
N GLU A 369 26.61 10.08 -22.19
CA GLU A 369 27.65 9.19 -21.70
C GLU A 369 27.07 7.89 -21.16
N THR A 370 27.59 6.75 -21.63
CA THR A 370 27.14 5.43 -21.13
C THR A 370 27.86 5.09 -19.84
N LYS A 371 27.09 4.83 -18.77
CA LYS A 371 27.57 4.33 -17.47
C LYS A 371 27.26 2.84 -17.34
N TYR A 372 28.25 2.05 -16.92
CA TYR A 372 28.09 0.62 -16.67
C TYR A 372 28.01 0.33 -15.18
N PHE A 373 27.18 -0.64 -14.79
CA PHE A 373 27.02 -1.07 -13.41
C PHE A 373 26.72 -2.58 -13.33
N THR A 374 26.99 -3.19 -12.19
CA THR A 374 26.67 -4.60 -11.95
C THR A 374 25.15 -4.79 -11.91
N PRO A 375 24.56 -5.64 -12.77
CA PRO A 375 23.14 -5.94 -12.75
C PRO A 375 22.69 -6.57 -11.42
N GLN A 376 21.39 -6.52 -11.16
CA GLN A 376 20.80 -7.19 -10.02
C GLN A 376 21.10 -8.70 -10.02
N PRO A 377 21.15 -9.37 -8.84
CA PRO A 377 21.49 -10.79 -8.75
C PRO A 377 20.67 -11.70 -9.67
N HIS A 378 19.35 -11.49 -9.74
CA HIS A 378 18.46 -12.28 -10.61
C HIS A 378 18.78 -12.12 -12.10
N ILE A 379 19.26 -10.96 -12.55
CA ILE A 379 19.69 -10.74 -13.94
C ILE A 379 20.98 -11.48 -14.22
N ARG A 380 21.97 -11.38 -13.31
CA ARG A 380 23.24 -12.15 -13.45
C ARG A 380 22.97 -13.64 -13.42
N GLY A 381 22.10 -14.09 -12.50
CA GLY A 381 21.67 -15.47 -12.40
C GLY A 381 20.96 -15.98 -13.67
N ALA A 382 20.11 -15.17 -14.28
CA ALA A 382 19.45 -15.49 -15.55
C ALA A 382 20.45 -15.65 -16.71
N ARG A 383 21.44 -14.73 -16.79
CA ARG A 383 22.53 -14.85 -17.78
C ARG A 383 23.35 -16.11 -17.59
N TYR A 384 23.70 -16.41 -16.33
CA TYR A 384 24.42 -17.63 -16.02
C TYR A 384 23.65 -18.88 -16.42
N ALA A 385 22.37 -18.96 -16.03
CA ALA A 385 21.54 -20.12 -16.34
C ALA A 385 21.39 -20.34 -17.84
N THR A 386 21.05 -19.29 -18.59
CA THR A 386 20.93 -19.36 -20.06
C THR A 386 22.26 -19.78 -20.73
N ALA A 387 23.43 -19.39 -20.17
CA ALA A 387 24.72 -19.72 -20.75
C ALA A 387 25.23 -21.10 -20.37
N TYR A 388 24.92 -21.60 -19.17
CA TYR A 388 25.64 -22.72 -18.54
C TYR A 388 24.75 -23.82 -17.96
N ILE A 389 23.43 -23.65 -17.89
CA ILE A 389 22.51 -24.67 -17.40
C ILE A 389 21.73 -25.23 -18.59
N ASP A 390 21.89 -26.51 -18.86
CA ASP A 390 21.23 -27.19 -19.98
C ASP A 390 19.69 -27.07 -19.83
N GLY A 391 19.05 -26.55 -20.87
CA GLY A 391 17.59 -26.43 -20.95
C GLY A 391 17.01 -25.11 -20.39
N GLU A 392 17.85 -24.24 -19.80
CA GLU A 392 17.43 -22.92 -19.36
C GLU A 392 17.59 -21.90 -20.51
N ASP A 393 16.54 -21.11 -20.77
CA ASP A 393 16.53 -20.01 -21.74
C ASP A 393 15.68 -18.86 -21.21
N ILE A 394 16.26 -18.08 -20.28
CA ILE A 394 15.55 -17.07 -19.51
C ILE A 394 15.55 -15.74 -20.25
N ASN A 395 14.40 -15.37 -20.77
CA ASN A 395 14.18 -14.20 -21.59
C ASN A 395 13.23 -13.18 -20.94
N SER A 396 12.99 -12.05 -21.63
CA SER A 396 12.01 -11.06 -21.24
C SER A 396 10.62 -11.66 -21.02
N GLY A 397 9.99 -11.29 -19.90
CA GLY A 397 8.68 -11.80 -19.48
C GLY A 397 8.75 -13.06 -18.61
N ALA A 398 9.92 -13.72 -18.49
CA ALA A 398 10.13 -14.84 -17.60
C ALA A 398 10.08 -14.41 -16.13
N LYS A 399 9.80 -15.39 -15.26
CA LYS A 399 9.80 -15.19 -13.81
C LYS A 399 10.47 -16.38 -13.12
N PRO A 400 11.80 -16.55 -13.32
CA PRO A 400 12.54 -17.62 -12.72
C PRO A 400 12.63 -17.51 -11.20
N LEU A 401 12.99 -18.61 -10.55
CA LEU A 401 13.41 -18.68 -9.16
C LEU A 401 14.88 -18.31 -9.05
N MET A 402 15.19 -17.26 -8.32
CA MET A 402 16.55 -16.82 -8.03
C MET A 402 17.05 -17.43 -6.71
N PHE A 403 18.29 -17.93 -6.73
CA PHE A 403 19.00 -18.45 -5.58
C PHE A 403 20.34 -17.75 -5.44
N TYR A 404 20.73 -17.42 -4.22
CA TYR A 404 22.11 -17.15 -3.91
C TYR A 404 22.88 -18.45 -3.82
N VAL A 405 24.13 -18.46 -4.28
CA VAL A 405 24.98 -19.66 -4.37
C VAL A 405 26.38 -19.38 -3.81
N GLU A 406 27.06 -20.43 -3.34
CA GLU A 406 28.43 -20.33 -2.87
C GLU A 406 29.40 -20.19 -4.05
N GLY A 407 29.51 -18.95 -4.58
CA GLY A 407 30.50 -18.51 -5.55
C GLY A 407 30.84 -19.48 -6.69
N VAL A 408 30.03 -19.53 -7.73
CA VAL A 408 30.31 -20.34 -8.92
C VAL A 408 31.26 -19.57 -9.85
N ARG A 409 32.41 -20.18 -10.12
CA ARG A 409 33.34 -19.65 -11.13
C ARG A 409 32.99 -20.20 -12.50
N PRO A 410 32.59 -19.37 -13.45
CA PRO A 410 32.25 -19.83 -14.81
C PRO A 410 33.35 -20.69 -15.46
N ASN A 411 34.62 -20.51 -15.04
CA ASN A 411 35.79 -21.19 -15.62
C ASN A 411 36.09 -22.59 -15.06
N GLN A 412 35.44 -23.03 -13.98
CA GLN A 412 35.78 -24.31 -13.32
C GLN A 412 34.87 -25.47 -13.77
N GLU A 413 33.76 -25.21 -14.37
CA GLU A 413 32.68 -26.19 -14.57
C GLU A 413 32.20 -26.32 -16.03
N MET A 414 32.89 -25.64 -16.93
CA MET A 414 32.60 -25.71 -18.35
C MET A 414 33.06 -27.02 -18.96
N PRO A 415 32.27 -27.67 -19.81
CA PRO A 415 32.78 -28.74 -20.66
C PRO A 415 34.00 -28.26 -21.44
N GLU A 416 35.03 -29.12 -21.58
CA GLU A 416 36.26 -28.83 -22.36
C GLU A 416 36.02 -28.29 -23.79
N THR A 417 34.79 -28.36 -24.26
CA THR A 417 34.33 -27.90 -25.58
C THR A 417 33.73 -26.50 -25.62
N TYR A 418 33.59 -25.81 -24.48
CA TYR A 418 33.04 -24.46 -24.49
C TYR A 418 34.13 -23.44 -24.73
N ASP A 419 34.09 -22.82 -25.91
CA ASP A 419 34.95 -21.70 -26.26
C ASP A 419 34.46 -20.45 -25.55
N TYR A 420 35.12 -20.05 -24.48
CA TYR A 420 34.94 -18.75 -23.83
C TYR A 420 35.30 -17.67 -24.84
N SER A 421 34.44 -17.45 -25.81
CA SER A 421 34.66 -16.37 -26.76
C SER A 421 34.79 -15.09 -25.96
N GLU A 422 35.79 -14.28 -26.28
CA GLU A 422 36.05 -12.98 -25.63
C GLU A 422 34.84 -12.01 -25.66
N GLN A 423 33.70 -12.47 -26.14
CA GLN A 423 32.49 -11.68 -26.43
C GLN A 423 31.37 -11.80 -25.40
N PHE A 424 31.41 -12.76 -24.47
CA PHE A 424 30.35 -12.94 -23.48
C PHE A 424 30.82 -12.46 -22.08
N SER A 425 30.02 -11.63 -21.42
CA SER A 425 30.19 -11.24 -20.03
C SER A 425 28.84 -11.33 -19.30
N LEU A 426 28.82 -11.93 -18.12
CA LEU A 426 27.62 -11.98 -17.29
C LEU A 426 27.17 -10.61 -16.80
N ASN A 427 28.08 -9.65 -16.79
CA ASN A 427 27.83 -8.28 -16.33
C ASN A 427 27.77 -7.22 -17.45
N ALA A 428 28.13 -7.56 -18.67
CA ALA A 428 28.11 -6.62 -19.78
C ALA A 428 26.93 -6.84 -20.73
N PRO A 429 26.23 -5.78 -21.18
CA PRO A 429 25.24 -5.87 -22.27
C PRO A 429 25.85 -6.39 -23.56
N LYS A 430 25.00 -7.01 -24.42
CA LYS A 430 25.40 -7.65 -25.69
C LYS A 430 26.24 -6.76 -26.60
N ASP A 431 25.92 -5.47 -26.67
CA ASP A 431 26.57 -4.49 -27.57
C ASP A 431 27.62 -3.63 -26.87
N THR A 432 28.09 -4.02 -25.68
CA THR A 432 29.14 -3.28 -24.95
C THR A 432 30.43 -3.22 -25.75
N PRO A 433 31.06 -2.05 -25.91
CA PRO A 433 32.35 -1.92 -26.58
C PRO A 433 33.45 -2.77 -25.91
N ASP A 434 34.34 -3.36 -26.68
CA ASP A 434 35.37 -4.28 -26.22
C ASP A 434 36.30 -3.74 -25.11
N ALA A 435 36.54 -2.42 -25.08
CA ALA A 435 37.30 -1.77 -24.02
C ALA A 435 36.60 -1.86 -22.65
N ASN A 436 35.26 -1.73 -22.64
CA ASN A 436 34.47 -1.77 -21.42
C ASN A 436 34.14 -3.21 -20.98
N LYS A 437 34.06 -4.15 -21.92
CA LYS A 437 33.95 -5.60 -21.61
C LYS A 437 35.10 -6.11 -20.76
N ARG A 438 36.29 -5.56 -20.92
CA ARG A 438 37.46 -5.96 -20.14
C ARG A 438 37.39 -5.58 -18.68
N GLU A 439 36.87 -4.40 -18.38
CA GLU A 439 36.65 -3.91 -17.01
C GLU A 439 35.52 -4.70 -16.34
N MET A 440 34.46 -5.03 -17.06
CA MET A 440 33.35 -5.82 -16.57
C MET A 440 33.67 -7.31 -16.41
N LYS A 441 34.57 -7.90 -17.23
CA LYS A 441 35.08 -9.27 -17.05
C LYS A 441 35.79 -9.50 -15.71
N GLU A 442 36.34 -8.47 -15.10
CA GLU A 442 36.95 -8.61 -13.77
C GLU A 442 35.88 -8.81 -12.68
N LEU A 443 34.63 -8.34 -12.92
CA LEU A 443 33.46 -8.57 -12.06
C LEU A 443 32.81 -9.94 -12.30
N ASP A 444 33.08 -10.61 -13.44
CA ASP A 444 32.53 -11.91 -13.80
C ASP A 444 33.30 -13.11 -13.20
N ARG A 445 34.27 -12.86 -12.33
CA ARG A 445 35.13 -13.93 -11.80
C ARG A 445 34.39 -14.91 -10.92
N GLU A 446 33.28 -14.46 -10.32
CA GLU A 446 32.48 -15.25 -9.40
C GLU A 446 31.01 -14.84 -9.50
N VAL A 447 30.12 -15.81 -9.71
CA VAL A 447 28.68 -15.56 -9.75
C VAL A 447 28.11 -15.99 -8.40
N ASP A 448 27.44 -15.05 -7.74
CA ASP A 448 26.86 -15.21 -6.41
C ASP A 448 25.37 -15.56 -6.44
N ALA A 449 24.80 -15.71 -7.65
CA ALA A 449 23.39 -16.05 -7.81
C ALA A 449 23.14 -16.80 -9.12
N ILE A 450 22.17 -17.71 -9.11
CA ILE A 450 21.59 -18.35 -10.30
C ILE A 450 20.09 -18.04 -10.35
N ALA A 451 19.51 -18.16 -11.55
CA ALA A 451 18.07 -18.09 -11.73
C ALA A 451 17.65 -19.23 -12.66
N VAL A 452 16.65 -20.02 -12.27
CA VAL A 452 16.18 -21.18 -13.01
C VAL A 452 14.66 -21.16 -13.11
N GLU A 453 14.09 -21.69 -14.20
CA GLU A 453 12.63 -21.77 -14.34
C GLU A 453 12.00 -22.74 -13.32
N ASP A 454 12.72 -23.80 -12.96
CA ASP A 454 12.30 -24.78 -11.97
C ASP A 454 13.48 -25.14 -11.06
N ALA A 455 13.27 -25.20 -9.74
CA ALA A 455 14.30 -25.54 -8.78
C ALA A 455 14.98 -26.89 -9.04
N ARG A 456 14.30 -27.81 -9.71
CA ARG A 456 14.86 -29.12 -10.13
C ARG A 456 15.95 -29.01 -11.20
N ASN A 457 16.06 -27.87 -11.85
CA ASN A 457 17.07 -27.60 -12.86
C ASN A 457 18.40 -27.09 -12.27
N ILE A 458 18.46 -26.90 -10.93
CA ILE A 458 19.72 -26.56 -10.26
C ILE A 458 20.71 -27.71 -10.43
N PRO A 459 21.89 -27.50 -11.05
CA PRO A 459 22.88 -28.54 -11.21
C PRO A 459 23.43 -29.04 -9.86
N GLU A 460 23.70 -30.35 -9.75
CA GLU A 460 24.19 -30.98 -8.52
C GLU A 460 25.51 -30.40 -7.98
N HIS A 461 26.30 -29.76 -8.83
CA HIS A 461 27.59 -29.15 -8.47
C HIS A 461 27.45 -27.67 -7.99
N ILE A 462 26.26 -27.12 -7.99
CA ILE A 462 26.00 -25.76 -7.51
C ILE A 462 25.46 -25.85 -6.08
N ASP A 463 26.25 -25.36 -5.16
CA ASP A 463 25.86 -25.28 -3.76
C ASP A 463 25.08 -23.99 -3.49
N ILE A 464 23.85 -24.15 -2.98
CA ILE A 464 23.01 -23.02 -2.54
C ILE A 464 23.65 -22.42 -1.29
N ASP A 465 23.78 -21.10 -1.27
CA ASP A 465 24.14 -20.34 -0.06
C ASP A 465 22.91 -20.24 0.86
N TRP A 466 22.72 -21.29 1.68
CA TRP A 466 21.59 -21.41 2.58
C TRP A 466 21.53 -20.30 3.63
N GLU A 467 22.70 -19.82 4.10
CA GLU A 467 22.78 -18.71 5.04
C GLU A 467 22.22 -17.42 4.39
N LYS A 468 22.66 -17.12 3.17
CA LYS A 468 22.17 -15.97 2.42
C LYS A 468 20.70 -16.10 2.01
N MET A 469 20.26 -17.30 1.68
CA MET A 469 18.84 -17.56 1.39
C MET A 469 17.98 -17.37 2.64
N ALA A 470 18.42 -17.86 3.82
CA ALA A 470 17.73 -17.64 5.09
C ALA A 470 17.67 -16.14 5.47
N GLU A 471 18.78 -15.40 5.31
CA GLU A 471 18.79 -13.94 5.47
C GLU A 471 17.70 -13.27 4.60
N LYS A 472 17.68 -13.58 3.30
CA LYS A 472 16.79 -12.91 2.34
C LYS A 472 15.31 -13.31 2.44
N THR A 473 15.03 -14.55 2.84
CA THR A 473 13.67 -15.09 2.87
C THR A 473 13.03 -15.05 4.26
N ILE A 474 13.79 -15.15 5.32
CA ILE A 474 13.30 -15.16 6.70
C ILE A 474 13.66 -13.86 7.43
N GLU A 475 14.95 -13.51 7.54
CA GLU A 475 15.39 -12.35 8.31
C GLU A 475 14.85 -11.03 7.74
N ASP A 476 15.09 -10.75 6.45
CA ASP A 476 14.56 -9.55 5.76
C ASP A 476 13.02 -9.46 5.83
N ALA A 477 12.34 -10.60 6.01
CA ALA A 477 10.88 -10.66 6.10
C ALA A 477 10.33 -10.31 7.48
N VAL A 478 11.06 -10.61 8.54
CA VAL A 478 10.59 -10.57 9.93
C VAL A 478 11.23 -9.45 10.75
N THR A 479 12.43 -8.99 10.37
CA THR A 479 13.18 -7.98 11.15
C THR A 479 12.36 -6.75 11.48
N ASN A 480 11.61 -6.17 10.51
CA ASN A 480 10.77 -5.01 10.77
C ASN A 480 9.61 -5.33 11.72
N ILE A 481 9.06 -6.54 11.66
CA ILE A 481 8.00 -6.99 12.58
C ILE A 481 8.56 -7.13 13.99
N ALA A 482 9.75 -7.75 14.12
CA ALA A 482 10.45 -7.90 15.39
C ALA A 482 10.75 -6.53 16.02
N ILE A 483 11.34 -5.60 15.26
CA ILE A 483 11.64 -4.24 15.75
C ILE A 483 10.36 -3.54 16.23
N THR A 484 9.26 -3.64 15.47
CA THR A 484 7.97 -3.03 15.84
C THR A 484 7.44 -3.59 17.18
N MET A 485 7.70 -4.87 17.46
CA MET A 485 7.36 -5.52 18.72
C MET A 485 8.39 -5.29 19.85
N GLY A 486 9.46 -4.54 19.58
CA GLY A 486 10.56 -4.33 20.53
C GLY A 486 11.43 -5.57 20.75
N TRP A 487 11.52 -6.46 19.75
CA TRP A 487 12.33 -7.66 19.79
C TRP A 487 13.57 -7.51 18.89
N ASP A 488 14.64 -8.19 19.26
CA ASP A 488 15.82 -8.37 18.43
C ASP A 488 15.70 -9.67 17.64
N PHE A 489 16.03 -9.65 16.34
CA PHE A 489 15.90 -10.83 15.48
C PHE A 489 16.89 -11.94 15.90
N ASP A 490 18.12 -11.57 16.23
CA ASP A 490 19.15 -12.55 16.66
C ASP A 490 18.72 -13.29 17.93
N ASP A 491 18.06 -12.57 18.86
CA ASP A 491 17.48 -13.19 20.05
C ASP A 491 16.36 -14.20 19.73
N LEU A 492 15.62 -13.96 18.65
CA LEU A 492 14.53 -14.83 18.22
C LEU A 492 15.02 -16.13 17.56
N VAL A 493 16.15 -16.11 16.86
CA VAL A 493 16.69 -17.29 16.16
C VAL A 493 17.78 -18.02 16.95
N SER A 494 18.41 -17.38 17.95
CA SER A 494 19.50 -17.98 18.73
C SER A 494 19.02 -19.02 19.74
N ASP A 495 19.76 -20.14 19.86
CA ASP A 495 19.50 -21.22 20.81
C ASP A 495 19.94 -20.92 22.26
N GLY A 496 20.17 -19.67 22.63
CA GLY A 496 20.58 -19.29 23.98
C GLY A 496 21.97 -19.78 24.41
N SER A 497 22.63 -20.62 23.63
CA SER A 497 23.96 -21.17 23.89
C SER A 497 25.10 -20.39 23.23
N GLN A 498 24.82 -19.47 22.32
CA GLN A 498 25.80 -18.69 21.55
C GLN A 498 25.99 -17.24 22.00
N SER A 499 25.30 -16.75 23.03
CA SER A 499 25.40 -15.36 23.49
C SER A 499 26.72 -14.97 24.17
N GLY A 500 27.79 -15.78 24.00
CA GLY A 500 29.05 -15.59 24.66
C GLY A 500 30.22 -15.09 23.81
N LEU A 501 30.14 -15.01 22.51
CA LEU A 501 31.28 -14.73 21.64
C LEU A 501 31.31 -13.37 20.93
N SER A 502 30.18 -12.71 20.72
CA SER A 502 30.12 -11.38 20.07
C SER A 502 30.39 -10.18 20.99
N GLN A 503 30.55 -10.39 22.30
CA GLN A 503 30.92 -9.31 23.24
C GLN A 503 32.45 -9.14 23.41
N PHE A 504 33.28 -9.88 22.68
CA PHE A 504 34.74 -9.83 22.79
C PHE A 504 35.51 -9.58 21.49
N MET A 505 34.85 -9.03 20.47
CA MET A 505 35.55 -8.50 19.28
C MET A 505 35.35 -7.02 19.10
#